data_f1371beaad93e6b71916426be9f459c9
#
_entry.id   f1371beaad93e6b71916426be9f459c9
#
_cell.length_a   1.000
_cell.length_b   1.000
_cell.length_c   1.000
_cell.angle_alpha   90.00
_cell.angle_beta   90.00
_cell.angle_gamma   90.00
#
_symmetry.space_group_name_H-M   'P 1'
#
loop_
_entity.id
_entity.type
_entity.pdbx_description
1 polymer ?
#
loop_
_entity_poly.entity_id
_entity_poly.type
_entity_poly.pdbx_seq_one_letter_code
_entity_poly.pdbx_strand_id
1 'polypeptide(L)'
;EEFPPYDFKDFDGQRIHGTGKVFMQWVVDELKPLIDTHFRTKPEREYTGIGGSSMGGLMAYYTVVAHNDVFSKAACISSAVGFCYDAMREELTSAGPLLPDTRVYMSWGSKESGRKPGLVKYTCTNLEFSHLLVERGAVTYPYLQAFGGHCEADWEKQNAIYMPFLWNGVFEDGME
;
A
#
# COMPACT_ATOMS: atom_id res chain seq x y z
N GLU A 1 -19.99 -2.75 -8.00
CA GLU A 1 -18.66 -2.34 -8.49
C GLU A 1 -17.85 -1.92 -7.29
N GLU A 2 -16.65 -2.48 -7.17
CA GLU A 2 -15.83 -2.33 -5.97
C GLU A 2 -14.44 -1.74 -6.32
N PHE A 3 -13.84 -1.11 -5.34
CA PHE A 3 -12.61 -0.34 -5.43
C PHE A 3 -11.31 -1.14 -5.66
N PRO A 4 -11.21 -2.48 -5.47
CA PRO A 4 -9.95 -3.20 -5.63
C PRO A 4 -9.44 -3.21 -7.08
N PRO A 5 -8.12 -3.38 -7.30
CA PRO A 5 -7.53 -3.39 -8.64
C PRO A 5 -7.80 -4.66 -9.43
N TYR A 6 -8.28 -5.72 -8.78
CA TYR A 6 -8.56 -7.02 -9.36
C TYR A 6 -9.88 -7.60 -8.88
N ASP A 7 -10.46 -8.49 -9.67
CA ASP A 7 -11.58 -9.31 -9.23
C ASP A 7 -11.15 -10.20 -8.07
N PHE A 8 -12.03 -10.36 -7.10
CA PHE A 8 -11.81 -11.27 -5.98
C PHE A 8 -13.12 -11.93 -5.52
N LYS A 9 -13.03 -12.88 -4.60
CA LYS A 9 -14.19 -13.42 -3.90
C LYS A 9 -14.20 -12.89 -2.47
N ASP A 10 -15.36 -12.39 -2.05
CA ASP A 10 -15.57 -11.99 -0.66
C ASP A 10 -15.65 -13.20 0.30
N PHE A 11 -15.92 -12.94 1.56
CA PHE A 11 -16.02 -13.99 2.58
C PHE A 11 -17.18 -14.96 2.36
N ASP A 12 -18.24 -14.52 1.65
CA ASP A 12 -19.41 -15.33 1.32
C ASP A 12 -19.23 -16.06 -0.02
N GLY A 13 -18.06 -15.87 -0.68
CA GLY A 13 -17.74 -16.47 -1.98
C GLY A 13 -18.34 -15.75 -3.18
N GLN A 14 -18.98 -14.60 -2.99
CA GLN A 14 -19.50 -13.77 -4.07
C GLN A 14 -18.34 -13.14 -4.84
N ARG A 15 -18.42 -13.18 -6.17
CA ARG A 15 -17.45 -12.51 -7.04
C ARG A 15 -17.68 -11.01 -7.01
N ILE A 16 -16.65 -10.28 -6.63
CA ILE A 16 -16.59 -8.82 -6.68
C ILE A 16 -15.75 -8.42 -7.88
N HIS A 17 -16.27 -7.53 -8.70
CA HIS A 17 -15.57 -7.02 -9.88
C HIS A 17 -14.74 -5.80 -9.52
N GLY A 18 -13.42 -5.87 -9.77
CA GLY A 18 -12.47 -4.80 -9.45
C GLY A 18 -12.41 -3.74 -10.54
N THR A 19 -12.67 -2.48 -10.17
CA THR A 19 -12.57 -1.31 -11.06
C THR A 19 -11.41 -0.38 -10.71
N GLY A 20 -10.62 -0.74 -9.70
CA GLY A 20 -9.58 0.12 -9.14
C GLY A 20 -8.49 0.53 -10.14
N LYS A 21 -8.14 -0.31 -11.10
CA LYS A 21 -7.17 0.04 -12.16
C LYS A 21 -7.66 1.23 -12.99
N VAL A 22 -8.92 1.21 -13.41
CA VAL A 22 -9.53 2.31 -14.18
C VAL A 22 -9.61 3.59 -13.34
N PHE A 23 -9.97 3.45 -12.05
CA PHE A 23 -10.00 4.57 -11.13
C PHE A 23 -8.61 5.21 -10.96
N MET A 24 -7.57 4.40 -10.75
CA MET A 24 -6.22 4.95 -10.59
C MET A 24 -5.66 5.56 -11.87
N GLN A 25 -6.00 5.01 -13.03
CA GLN A 25 -5.64 5.65 -14.30
C GLN A 25 -6.28 7.04 -14.41
N TRP A 26 -7.55 7.18 -14.05
CA TRP A 26 -8.22 8.48 -13.99
C TRP A 26 -7.57 9.44 -12.97
N VAL A 27 -7.14 8.93 -11.80
CA VAL A 27 -6.42 9.74 -10.81
C VAL A 27 -5.12 10.30 -11.38
N VAL A 28 -4.38 9.49 -12.13
CA VAL A 28 -3.10 9.87 -12.74
C VAL A 28 -3.31 10.86 -13.89
N ASP A 29 -4.25 10.57 -14.78
CA ASP A 29 -4.40 11.31 -16.04
C ASP A 29 -5.21 12.61 -15.88
N GLU A 30 -6.15 12.65 -14.92
CA GLU A 30 -7.10 13.74 -14.80
C GLU A 30 -7.04 14.43 -13.43
N LEU A 31 -7.23 13.67 -12.34
CA LEU A 31 -7.38 14.27 -11.01
C LEU A 31 -6.08 14.93 -10.54
N LYS A 32 -4.96 14.21 -10.59
CA LYS A 32 -3.67 14.77 -10.14
C LYS A 32 -3.27 16.01 -10.93
N PRO A 33 -3.29 16.03 -12.27
CA PRO A 33 -3.01 17.24 -13.05
C PRO A 33 -3.96 18.40 -12.73
N LEU A 34 -5.25 18.11 -12.50
CA LEU A 34 -6.23 19.12 -12.10
C LEU A 34 -5.84 19.77 -10.75
N ILE A 35 -5.50 18.96 -9.76
CA ILE A 35 -5.08 19.44 -8.44
C ILE A 35 -3.77 20.23 -8.55
N ASP A 36 -2.78 19.72 -9.26
CA ASP A 36 -1.48 20.39 -9.42
C ASP A 36 -1.59 21.73 -10.16
N THR A 37 -2.58 21.88 -11.04
CA THR A 37 -2.83 23.14 -11.76
C THR A 37 -3.54 24.19 -10.90
N HIS A 38 -4.43 23.77 -9.99
CA HIS A 38 -5.30 24.69 -9.26
C HIS A 38 -4.84 24.99 -7.82
N PHE A 39 -3.95 24.15 -7.27
CA PHE A 39 -3.48 24.29 -5.90
C PHE A 39 -1.95 24.42 -5.84
N ARG A 40 -1.46 24.96 -4.75
CA ARG A 40 -0.01 25.07 -4.49
C ARG A 40 0.55 23.72 -4.04
N THR A 41 0.75 22.82 -4.97
CA THR A 41 1.35 21.50 -4.76
C THR A 41 2.83 21.51 -5.15
N LYS A 42 3.49 20.41 -4.87
CA LYS A 42 4.75 19.98 -5.46
C LYS A 42 4.43 18.79 -6.33
N PRO A 43 4.30 18.95 -7.66
CA PRO A 43 3.78 17.93 -8.55
C PRO A 43 4.75 16.77 -8.83
N GLU A 44 6.03 16.97 -8.51
CA GLU A 44 7.08 16.00 -8.80
C GLU A 44 6.86 14.69 -8.01
N ARG A 45 7.29 13.60 -8.62
CA ARG A 45 7.16 12.24 -8.08
C ARG A 45 7.65 12.12 -6.63
N GLU A 46 8.80 12.74 -6.33
CA GLU A 46 9.43 12.68 -5.00
C GLU A 46 8.55 13.27 -3.89
N TYR A 47 7.60 14.13 -4.23
CA TYR A 47 6.63 14.72 -3.29
C TYR A 47 5.25 14.10 -3.41
N THR A 48 5.07 13.11 -4.27
CA THR A 48 3.78 12.48 -4.52
C THR A 48 3.70 11.12 -3.83
N GLY A 49 2.75 10.99 -2.92
CA GLY A 49 2.48 9.76 -2.20
C GLY A 49 1.00 9.40 -2.23
N ILE A 50 0.72 8.14 -1.96
CA ILE A 50 -0.63 7.61 -1.83
C ILE A 50 -0.75 6.84 -0.51
N GLY A 51 -1.91 6.88 0.11
CA GLY A 51 -2.16 6.11 1.33
C GLY A 51 -3.60 5.66 1.45
N GLY A 52 -3.78 4.58 2.16
CA GLY A 52 -5.10 4.06 2.46
C GLY A 52 -5.04 2.88 3.42
N SER A 53 -6.22 2.56 3.96
CA SER A 53 -6.39 1.44 4.87
C SER A 53 -7.29 0.37 4.25
N SER A 54 -7.15 -0.87 4.67
CA SER A 54 -7.97 -1.98 4.19
C SER A 54 -7.90 -2.13 2.65
N MET A 55 -9.02 -2.01 1.95
CA MET A 55 -9.04 -1.95 0.48
C MET A 55 -8.26 -0.75 -0.07
N GLY A 56 -8.30 0.41 0.61
CA GLY A 56 -7.48 1.56 0.27
C GLY A 56 -5.98 1.27 0.40
N GLY A 57 -5.58 0.45 1.38
CA GLY A 57 -4.21 -0.04 1.52
C GLY A 57 -3.78 -0.97 0.37
N LEU A 58 -4.68 -1.81 -0.12
CA LEU A 58 -4.45 -2.61 -1.33
C LEU A 58 -4.29 -1.72 -2.57
N MET A 59 -5.13 -0.68 -2.70
CA MET A 59 -5.02 0.29 -3.79
C MET A 59 -3.72 1.09 -3.72
N ALA A 60 -3.30 1.53 -2.54
CA ALA A 60 -2.03 2.22 -2.36
C ALA A 60 -0.84 1.34 -2.78
N TYR A 61 -0.92 0.05 -2.44
CA TYR A 61 0.05 -0.95 -2.82
C TYR A 61 0.14 -1.12 -4.35
N TYR A 62 -1.01 -1.37 -4.99
CA TYR A 62 -1.09 -1.45 -6.44
C TYR A 62 -0.55 -0.19 -7.12
N THR A 63 -0.96 0.97 -6.64
CA THR A 63 -0.60 2.25 -7.25
C THR A 63 0.89 2.53 -7.23
N VAL A 64 1.58 2.29 -6.11
CA VAL A 64 3.02 2.55 -6.03
C VAL A 64 3.83 1.61 -6.93
N VAL A 65 3.29 0.45 -7.29
CA VAL A 65 3.92 -0.49 -8.23
C VAL A 65 3.58 -0.14 -9.68
N ALA A 66 2.30 0.03 -9.99
CA ALA A 66 1.82 0.20 -11.37
C ALA A 66 2.01 1.63 -11.91
N HIS A 67 2.04 2.63 -11.02
CA HIS A 67 2.24 4.04 -11.36
C HIS A 67 3.45 4.61 -10.61
N ASN A 68 4.54 3.86 -10.59
CA ASN A 68 5.74 4.22 -9.85
C ASN A 68 6.45 5.46 -10.40
N ASP A 69 6.21 5.80 -11.65
CA ASP A 69 6.65 7.05 -12.29
C ASP A 69 5.95 8.30 -11.74
N VAL A 70 4.80 8.14 -11.11
CA VAL A 70 4.00 9.22 -10.51
C VAL A 70 4.10 9.21 -8.99
N PHE A 71 4.01 8.03 -8.37
CA PHE A 71 3.98 7.88 -6.91
C PHE A 71 5.26 7.22 -6.40
N SER A 72 6.04 7.95 -5.62
CA SER A 72 7.25 7.41 -4.97
C SER A 72 6.98 6.81 -3.59
N LYS A 73 5.84 7.12 -2.98
CA LYS A 73 5.56 6.80 -1.58
C LYS A 73 4.19 6.17 -1.41
N ALA A 74 4.13 5.12 -0.58
CA ALA A 74 2.85 4.49 -0.24
C ALA A 74 2.73 4.17 1.26
N ALA A 75 1.55 4.45 1.82
CA ALA A 75 1.13 3.95 3.14
C ALA A 75 0.04 2.88 2.95
N CYS A 76 0.41 1.62 3.10
CA CYS A 76 -0.46 0.46 2.93
C CYS A 76 -0.91 -0.05 4.30
N ILE A 77 -1.92 0.60 4.89
CA ILE A 77 -2.32 0.35 6.28
C ILE A 77 -3.33 -0.79 6.31
N SER A 78 -3.05 -1.84 7.09
CA SER A 78 -3.94 -3.00 7.24
C SER A 78 -4.49 -3.51 5.90
N SER A 79 -3.61 -3.58 4.91
CA SER A 79 -3.96 -3.82 3.50
C SER A 79 -4.73 -5.11 3.30
N ALA A 80 -5.80 -5.04 2.51
CA ALA A 80 -6.61 -6.19 2.11
C ALA A 80 -5.94 -7.07 1.01
N VAL A 81 -4.61 -7.06 0.93
CA VAL A 81 -3.83 -7.76 -0.10
C VAL A 81 -4.14 -9.27 -0.18
N GLY A 82 -4.53 -9.87 0.93
CA GLY A 82 -4.90 -11.29 0.99
C GLY A 82 -6.08 -11.70 0.10
N PHE A 83 -6.97 -10.77 -0.26
CA PHE A 83 -8.08 -11.03 -1.19
C PHE A 83 -7.62 -11.14 -2.65
N CYS A 84 -6.55 -10.43 -3.01
CA CYS A 84 -6.00 -10.38 -4.36
C CYS A 84 -4.54 -10.90 -4.38
N TYR A 85 -4.22 -11.84 -3.49
CA TYR A 85 -2.84 -12.28 -3.25
C TYR A 85 -2.12 -12.67 -4.54
N ASP A 86 -2.67 -13.61 -5.32
CA ASP A 86 -2.01 -14.12 -6.52
C ASP A 86 -1.84 -13.02 -7.58
N ALA A 87 -2.87 -12.22 -7.82
CA ALA A 87 -2.84 -11.16 -8.80
C ALA A 87 -1.84 -10.05 -8.41
N MET A 88 -1.82 -9.64 -7.13
CA MET A 88 -0.85 -8.65 -6.64
C MET A 88 0.58 -9.19 -6.67
N ARG A 89 0.78 -10.46 -6.34
CA ARG A 89 2.08 -11.10 -6.41
C ARG A 89 2.59 -11.16 -7.85
N GLU A 90 1.73 -11.51 -8.80
CA GLU A 90 2.05 -11.50 -10.23
C GLU A 90 2.40 -10.09 -10.72
N GLU A 91 1.60 -9.08 -10.37
CA GLU A 91 1.89 -7.67 -10.70
C GLU A 91 3.27 -7.27 -10.21
N LEU A 92 3.57 -7.55 -8.95
CA LEU A 92 4.85 -7.17 -8.34
C LEU A 92 6.02 -7.96 -8.93
N THR A 93 5.85 -9.26 -9.19
CA THR A 93 6.94 -10.09 -9.74
C THR A 93 7.21 -9.82 -11.22
N SER A 94 6.22 -9.38 -11.97
CA SER A 94 6.36 -8.99 -13.38
C SER A 94 6.79 -7.53 -13.58
N ALA A 95 6.63 -6.69 -12.55
CA ALA A 95 7.13 -5.31 -12.59
C ALA A 95 8.65 -5.28 -12.78
N GLY A 96 9.13 -4.27 -13.49
CA GLY A 96 10.56 -3.94 -13.55
C GLY A 96 11.08 -3.41 -12.21
N PRO A 97 12.37 -3.04 -12.13
CA PRO A 97 12.89 -2.34 -10.97
C PRO A 97 12.08 -1.07 -10.70
N LEU A 98 11.75 -0.85 -9.44
CA LEU A 98 11.12 0.40 -9.01
C LEU A 98 12.14 1.55 -9.08
N LEU A 99 11.66 2.73 -9.37
CA LEU A 99 12.50 3.92 -9.44
C LEU A 99 13.10 4.25 -8.06
N PRO A 100 14.27 4.87 -8.01
CA PRO A 100 14.90 5.30 -6.76
C PRO A 100 13.95 6.12 -5.88
N ASP A 101 14.18 6.11 -4.57
CA ASP A 101 13.34 6.80 -3.57
C ASP A 101 11.89 6.27 -3.44
N THR A 102 11.63 5.05 -3.91
CA THR A 102 10.36 4.39 -3.65
C THR A 102 10.33 3.88 -2.21
N ARG A 103 9.35 4.36 -1.42
CA ARG A 103 9.17 4.02 0.00
C ARG A 103 7.79 3.47 0.25
N VAL A 104 7.71 2.34 0.92
CA VAL A 104 6.43 1.68 1.19
C VAL A 104 6.33 1.31 2.67
N TYR A 105 5.44 2.00 3.37
CA TYR A 105 5.03 1.62 4.69
C TYR A 105 3.93 0.57 4.61
N MET A 106 4.06 -0.50 5.35
CA MET A 106 3.10 -1.60 5.38
C MET A 106 2.77 -1.94 6.83
N SER A 107 1.50 -1.99 7.18
CA SER A 107 1.13 -2.33 8.55
C SER A 107 -0.02 -3.31 8.66
N TRP A 108 -0.10 -3.96 9.82
CA TRP A 108 -1.22 -4.82 10.21
C TRP A 108 -1.31 -4.89 11.74
N GLY A 109 -2.51 -5.07 12.24
CA GLY A 109 -2.76 -5.17 13.67
C GLY A 109 -2.81 -6.61 14.17
N SER A 110 -2.32 -6.85 15.38
CA SER A 110 -2.28 -8.21 15.96
C SER A 110 -3.67 -8.75 16.33
N LYS A 111 -4.71 -7.93 16.34
CA LYS A 111 -6.10 -8.33 16.63
C LYS A 111 -7.01 -8.39 15.40
N GLU A 112 -6.52 -8.02 14.20
CA GLU A 112 -7.36 -7.94 13.00
C GLU A 112 -7.92 -9.29 12.54
N SER A 113 -7.15 -10.36 12.69
CA SER A 113 -7.54 -11.68 12.20
C SER A 113 -8.44 -12.49 13.14
N GLY A 114 -8.69 -12.00 14.34
CA GLY A 114 -9.48 -12.66 15.38
C GLY A 114 -8.96 -14.02 15.89
N ARG A 115 -8.01 -14.64 15.16
CA ARG A 115 -7.44 -15.97 15.48
C ARG A 115 -5.93 -16.00 15.19
N LYS A 116 -5.16 -16.73 16.05
CA LYS A 116 -3.70 -16.86 15.86
C LYS A 116 -3.27 -17.36 14.48
N PRO A 117 -3.88 -18.41 13.87
CA PRO A 117 -3.49 -18.85 12.54
C PRO A 117 -3.70 -17.78 11.46
N GLY A 118 -4.77 -16.98 11.56
CA GLY A 118 -5.02 -15.87 10.66
C GLY A 118 -3.99 -14.76 10.78
N LEU A 119 -3.58 -14.41 12.01
CA LEU A 119 -2.51 -13.46 12.25
C LEU A 119 -1.19 -13.91 11.62
N VAL A 120 -0.81 -15.18 11.81
CA VAL A 120 0.42 -15.73 11.23
C VAL A 120 0.37 -15.65 9.71
N LYS A 121 -0.71 -16.11 9.08
CA LYS A 121 -0.88 -16.03 7.63
C LYS A 121 -0.76 -14.58 7.14
N TYR A 122 -1.45 -13.65 7.77
CA TYR A 122 -1.45 -12.25 7.39
C TYR A 122 -0.06 -11.61 7.56
N THR A 123 0.64 -11.95 8.64
CA THR A 123 2.02 -11.52 8.87
C THR A 123 2.96 -12.06 7.78
N CYS A 124 2.88 -13.36 7.46
CA CYS A 124 3.70 -13.94 6.40
C CYS A 124 3.44 -13.28 5.04
N THR A 125 2.18 -13.03 4.70
CA THR A 125 1.81 -12.33 3.45
C THR A 125 2.44 -10.93 3.40
N ASN A 126 2.30 -10.12 4.44
CA ASN A 126 2.86 -8.76 4.43
C ASN A 126 4.40 -8.76 4.37
N LEU A 127 5.06 -9.70 5.07
CA LEU A 127 6.51 -9.81 5.00
C LEU A 127 7.00 -10.30 3.64
N GLU A 128 6.30 -11.23 3.00
CA GLU A 128 6.61 -11.66 1.63
C GLU A 128 6.51 -10.49 0.65
N PHE A 129 5.44 -9.73 0.71
CA PHE A 129 5.28 -8.55 -0.16
C PHE A 129 6.32 -7.48 0.13
N SER A 130 6.69 -7.26 1.39
CA SER A 130 7.79 -6.38 1.74
C SER A 130 9.11 -6.84 1.11
N HIS A 131 9.42 -8.14 1.18
CA HIS A 131 10.60 -8.73 0.56
C HIS A 131 10.60 -8.52 -0.96
N LEU A 132 9.51 -8.82 -1.64
CA LEU A 132 9.39 -8.62 -3.09
C LEU A 132 9.57 -7.16 -3.51
N LEU A 133 9.09 -6.21 -2.72
CA LEU A 133 9.33 -4.78 -2.95
C LEU A 133 10.80 -4.40 -2.80
N VAL A 134 11.47 -4.92 -1.76
CA VAL A 134 12.92 -4.70 -1.55
C VAL A 134 13.73 -5.26 -2.70
N GLU A 135 13.41 -6.45 -3.20
CA GLU A 135 14.06 -7.02 -4.39
C GLU A 135 13.89 -6.16 -5.65
N ARG A 136 12.86 -5.30 -5.69
CA ARG A 136 12.61 -4.33 -6.77
C ARG A 136 13.21 -2.95 -6.51
N GLY A 137 13.93 -2.77 -5.40
CA GLY A 137 14.63 -1.54 -5.06
C GLY A 137 13.87 -0.56 -4.17
N ALA A 138 12.71 -0.94 -3.63
CA ALA A 138 12.01 -0.10 -2.67
C ALA A 138 12.61 -0.19 -1.26
N VAL A 139 12.52 0.88 -0.50
CA VAL A 139 12.71 0.88 0.94
C VAL A 139 11.36 0.60 1.61
N THR A 140 11.27 -0.43 2.43
CA THR A 140 10.03 -0.84 3.08
C THR A 140 10.11 -0.70 4.59
N TYR A 141 8.96 -0.42 5.22
CA TYR A 141 8.81 -0.44 6.67
C TYR A 141 7.61 -1.31 7.06
N PRO A 142 7.82 -2.62 7.26
CA PRO A 142 6.78 -3.51 7.75
C PRO A 142 6.56 -3.28 9.26
N TYR A 143 5.32 -3.03 9.67
CA TYR A 143 4.95 -2.71 11.04
C TYR A 143 3.79 -3.55 11.56
N LEU A 144 4.05 -4.38 12.55
CA LEU A 144 3.01 -5.07 13.31
C LEU A 144 2.59 -4.22 14.51
N GLN A 145 1.40 -3.65 14.46
CA GLN A 145 0.84 -2.92 15.58
C GLN A 145 0.35 -3.88 16.69
N ALA A 146 1.06 -3.89 17.79
CA ALA A 146 0.65 -4.67 18.96
C ALA A 146 -0.73 -4.21 19.47
N PHE A 147 -1.63 -5.18 19.65
CA PHE A 147 -3.02 -4.94 20.06
C PHE A 147 -3.88 -4.13 19.09
N GLY A 148 -3.37 -3.75 17.91
CA GLY A 148 -4.11 -3.05 16.88
C GLY A 148 -5.24 -3.91 16.30
N GLY A 149 -6.40 -3.29 16.11
CA GLY A 149 -7.57 -3.83 15.42
C GLY A 149 -7.71 -3.24 14.01
N HIS A 150 -8.73 -3.68 13.29
CA HIS A 150 -9.04 -3.18 11.96
C HIS A 150 -10.01 -1.99 12.05
N CYS A 151 -9.50 -0.84 12.49
CA CYS A 151 -10.31 0.37 12.68
C CYS A 151 -9.48 1.65 12.63
N GLU A 152 -10.14 2.75 12.32
CA GLU A 152 -9.55 4.09 12.15
C GLU A 152 -8.82 4.54 13.41
N ALA A 153 -9.36 4.28 14.60
CA ALA A 153 -8.77 4.65 15.89
C ALA A 153 -7.39 4.00 16.15
N ASP A 154 -7.11 2.86 15.53
CA ASP A 154 -5.80 2.21 15.58
C ASP A 154 -4.92 2.65 14.43
N TRP A 155 -5.48 2.91 13.26
CA TRP A 155 -4.73 3.39 12.09
C TRP A 155 -4.18 4.80 12.27
N GLU A 156 -4.95 5.73 12.86
CA GLU A 156 -4.50 7.11 13.08
C GLU A 156 -3.25 7.21 13.97
N LYS A 157 -3.07 6.27 14.91
CA LYS A 157 -1.88 6.21 15.78
C LYS A 157 -0.59 6.00 15.00
N GLN A 158 -0.68 5.46 13.80
CA GLN A 158 0.45 5.16 12.94
C GLN A 158 0.94 6.38 12.15
N ASN A 159 0.18 7.48 12.13
CA ASN A 159 0.57 8.72 11.43
C ASN A 159 1.95 9.21 11.89
N ALA A 160 2.23 9.12 13.19
CA ALA A 160 3.52 9.51 13.77
C ALA A 160 4.69 8.59 13.35
N ILE A 161 4.40 7.45 12.74
CA ILE A 161 5.40 6.49 12.27
C ILE A 161 5.59 6.63 10.75
N TYR A 162 4.52 6.45 9.97
CA TYR A 162 4.68 6.39 8.52
C TYR A 162 4.97 7.75 7.87
N MET A 163 4.46 8.85 8.43
CA MET A 163 4.75 10.18 7.86
C MET A 163 6.24 10.53 7.90
N PRO A 164 6.96 10.39 9.05
CA PRO A 164 8.41 10.59 9.07
C PRO A 164 9.18 9.60 8.19
N PHE A 165 8.78 8.33 8.16
CA PHE A 165 9.41 7.33 7.30
C PHE A 165 9.30 7.70 5.82
N LEU A 166 8.10 8.06 5.35
CA LEU A 166 7.87 8.36 3.94
C LEU A 166 8.56 9.65 3.47
N TRP A 167 8.63 10.68 4.32
CA TRP A 167 9.05 12.01 3.90
C TRP A 167 10.42 12.45 4.42
N ASN A 168 10.85 11.98 5.58
CA ASN A 168 12.08 12.47 6.23
C ASN A 168 13.22 11.44 6.28
N GLY A 169 13.01 10.21 5.77
CA GLY A 169 14.01 9.13 5.87
C GLY A 169 14.29 8.65 7.30
N VAL A 170 13.52 9.12 8.28
CA VAL A 170 13.64 8.67 9.67
C VAL A 170 13.41 7.15 9.70
N PHE A 171 14.31 6.38 10.29
CA PHE A 171 14.42 4.92 10.34
C PHE A 171 15.31 4.26 9.26
N GLU A 172 15.98 5.04 8.38
CA GLU A 172 16.98 4.46 7.46
C GLU A 172 18.36 4.30 8.12
N ASP A 173 18.71 5.18 9.08
CA ASP A 173 20.04 5.26 9.70
C ASP A 173 20.38 4.10 10.66
N GLY A 174 19.60 3.06 10.70
CA GLY A 174 19.80 1.93 11.62
C GLY A 174 19.77 0.54 10.98
N MET A 175 19.75 0.45 9.66
CA MET A 175 19.66 -0.82 8.93
C MET A 175 20.86 -1.05 7.97
N GLU A 176 22.01 -0.42 8.21
CA GLU A 176 23.29 -0.80 7.59
C GLU A 176 23.98 -1.93 8.35
#